data_84abc4c4502fc28b6711a3b9adf0553c
#
_entry.id   84abc4c4502fc28b6711a3b9adf0553c
#
_cell.length_a   1.000
_cell.length_b   1.000
_cell.length_c   1.000
_cell.angle_alpha   90.00
_cell.angle_beta   90.00
_cell.angle_gamma   90.00
#
_symmetry.space_group_name_H-M   'P 1'
#
loop_
_entity.id
_entity.type
_entity.pdbx_description
1 polymer ?
#
loop_
_entity_poly.entity_id
_entity_poly.type
_entity_poly.pdbx_seq_one_letter_code
_entity_poly.pdbx_strand_id
1 'polypeptide(L)'
;MAYRDGDGWIECNCGGKHWGLNGAAGLLLVRNGSILMQHRAPWVHNGGTWGIPGGARDSHESATQAAIREANEEIGIDKDLIQPISVFTDDHGVWRYETIICKAGEELIAYEMNDESQEVAWIKFEEVEKTNLHPSFAATWPKLLAQVRRIFP
;
A
#
# COMPACT_ATOMS: atom_id res chain seq x y z
N MET A 1 5.47 16.93 11.47
CA MET A 1 5.97 15.95 10.48
C MET A 1 7.08 16.58 9.65
N ALA A 2 8.18 15.89 9.49
CA ALA A 2 9.28 16.39 8.68
C ALA A 2 8.87 16.44 7.20
N TYR A 3 9.30 17.51 6.52
CA TYR A 3 9.13 17.63 5.08
C TYR A 3 9.96 16.55 4.37
N ARG A 4 9.37 15.90 3.36
CA ARG A 4 10.05 14.92 2.52
C ARG A 4 10.07 15.40 1.08
N ASP A 5 11.15 15.14 0.36
CA ASP A 5 11.32 15.65 -1.00
C ASP A 5 10.35 15.04 -2.01
N GLY A 6 9.73 13.92 -1.69
CA GLY A 6 8.69 13.30 -2.51
C GLY A 6 7.29 13.88 -2.31
N ASP A 7 7.08 14.70 -1.28
CA ASP A 7 5.76 15.24 -0.96
C ASP A 7 5.35 16.31 -1.98
N GLY A 8 4.22 16.10 -2.62
CA GLY A 8 3.68 17.01 -3.60
C GLY A 8 2.75 16.31 -4.58
N TRP A 9 2.04 17.11 -5.37
CA TRP A 9 1.07 16.64 -6.34
C TRP A 9 1.66 16.66 -7.75
N ILE A 10 1.38 15.61 -8.52
CA ILE A 10 1.68 15.52 -9.96
C ILE A 10 0.35 15.52 -10.71
N GLU A 11 0.22 16.40 -11.69
CA GLU A 11 -0.90 16.35 -12.63
C GLU A 11 -0.65 15.27 -13.67
N CYS A 12 -1.69 14.52 -13.99
CA CYS A 12 -1.60 13.35 -14.86
C CYS A 12 -2.56 13.46 -16.04
N ASN A 13 -2.14 12.92 -17.18
CA ASN A 13 -2.99 12.83 -18.38
C ASN A 13 -4.20 11.90 -18.18
N CYS A 14 -4.23 11.15 -17.07
CA CYS A 14 -5.40 10.33 -16.71
C CYS A 14 -6.61 11.16 -16.26
N GLY A 15 -6.45 12.49 -16.14
CA GLY A 15 -7.51 13.40 -15.72
C GLY A 15 -7.52 13.71 -14.23
N GLY A 16 -6.55 13.17 -13.47
CA GLY A 16 -6.46 13.36 -12.03
C GLY A 16 -5.09 13.87 -11.60
N LYS A 17 -4.94 14.04 -10.28
CA LYS A 17 -3.67 14.34 -9.63
C LYS A 17 -3.25 13.17 -8.77
N HIS A 18 -1.94 12.96 -8.65
CA HIS A 18 -1.38 11.90 -7.82
C HIS A 18 -0.40 12.47 -6.80
N TRP A 19 -0.43 11.95 -5.59
CA TRP A 19 0.49 12.35 -4.54
C TRP A 19 1.82 11.61 -4.69
N GLY A 20 2.89 12.36 -4.74
CA GLY A 20 4.25 11.84 -4.82
C GLY A 20 5.00 12.40 -6.03
N LEU A 21 5.93 13.34 -5.79
CA LEU A 21 6.73 13.94 -6.87
C LEU A 21 7.60 12.92 -7.60
N ASN A 22 8.02 11.86 -6.88
CA ASN A 22 8.86 10.79 -7.42
C ASN A 22 8.09 9.46 -7.54
N GLY A 23 6.75 9.53 -7.61
CA GLY A 23 5.90 8.36 -7.55
C GLY A 23 5.56 7.98 -6.12
N ALA A 24 4.83 6.87 -5.98
CA ALA A 24 4.42 6.35 -4.69
C ALA A 24 4.56 4.84 -4.64
N ALA A 25 4.56 4.28 -3.45
CA ALA A 25 4.69 2.83 -3.27
C ALA A 25 3.85 2.36 -2.08
N GLY A 26 3.33 1.16 -2.18
CA GLY A 26 2.56 0.53 -1.12
C GLY A 26 3.06 -0.88 -0.83
N LEU A 27 2.79 -1.36 0.37
CA LEU A 27 3.20 -2.68 0.82
C LEU A 27 2.00 -3.61 0.90
N LEU A 28 2.02 -4.68 0.10
CA LEU A 28 1.00 -5.72 0.14
C LEU A 28 1.57 -6.94 0.84
N LEU A 29 1.16 -7.16 2.08
CA LEU A 29 1.58 -8.30 2.86
C LEU A 29 0.60 -9.44 2.68
N VAL A 30 1.13 -10.62 2.32
CA VAL A 30 0.35 -11.82 2.06
C VAL A 30 0.71 -12.89 3.08
N ARG A 31 -0.30 -13.51 3.67
CA ARG A 31 -0.16 -14.62 4.61
C ARG A 31 -1.44 -15.45 4.63
N ASN A 32 -1.29 -16.77 4.45
CA ASN A 32 -2.41 -17.72 4.59
C ASN A 32 -3.68 -17.35 3.80
N GLY A 33 -3.50 -16.92 2.53
CA GLY A 33 -4.65 -16.55 1.69
C GLY A 33 -5.31 -15.23 2.04
N SER A 34 -4.62 -14.39 2.82
CA SER A 34 -5.11 -13.08 3.25
C SER A 34 -4.10 -11.99 2.97
N ILE A 35 -4.57 -10.76 2.91
CA ILE A 35 -3.71 -9.57 2.85
C ILE A 35 -3.97 -8.69 4.05
N LEU A 36 -2.93 -7.98 4.48
CA LEU A 36 -3.04 -7.01 5.56
C LEU A 36 -3.55 -5.68 5.00
N MET A 37 -4.66 -5.21 5.54
CA MET A 37 -5.27 -3.94 5.13
C MET A 37 -5.43 -3.01 6.31
N GLN A 38 -5.44 -1.71 6.01
CA GLN A 38 -5.72 -0.68 7.00
C GLN A 38 -7.02 0.03 6.66
N HIS A 39 -7.80 0.31 7.69
CA HIS A 39 -9.01 1.12 7.61
C HIS A 39 -8.62 2.58 7.83
N ARG A 40 -8.77 3.40 6.79
CA ARG A 40 -8.34 4.80 6.83
C ARG A 40 -9.27 5.60 7.75
N ALA A 41 -8.68 6.47 8.56
CA ALA A 41 -9.43 7.34 9.45
C ALA A 41 -10.38 8.26 8.65
N PRO A 42 -11.54 8.64 9.21
CA PRO A 42 -12.52 9.44 8.44
C PRO A 42 -12.04 10.85 8.08
N TRP A 43 -11.04 11.38 8.78
CA TRP A 43 -10.54 12.75 8.54
C TRP A 43 -9.42 12.85 7.50
N VAL A 44 -8.93 11.73 6.96
CA VAL A 44 -7.93 11.75 5.88
C VAL A 44 -8.61 11.65 4.51
N HIS A 45 -7.83 11.93 3.45
CA HIS A 45 -8.31 11.79 2.07
C HIS A 45 -8.78 10.34 1.82
N ASN A 46 -9.97 10.18 1.24
CA ASN A 46 -10.66 8.89 1.10
C ASN A 46 -10.85 8.18 2.44
N GLY A 47 -11.14 8.96 3.49
CA GLY A 47 -11.37 8.42 4.83
C GLY A 47 -12.52 7.41 4.88
N GLY A 48 -12.42 6.48 5.83
CA GLY A 48 -13.40 5.42 5.98
C GLY A 48 -13.27 4.27 4.99
N THR A 49 -12.31 4.34 4.07
CA THR A 49 -12.06 3.25 3.12
C THR A 49 -10.92 2.35 3.60
N TRP A 50 -10.89 1.14 3.04
CA TRP A 50 -9.82 0.17 3.29
C TRP A 50 -8.80 0.19 2.16
N GLY A 51 -7.53 0.11 2.51
CA GLY A 51 -6.43 0.05 1.56
C GLY A 51 -5.20 -0.58 2.17
N ILE A 52 -4.10 -0.58 1.41
CA ILE A 52 -2.81 -1.03 1.90
C ILE A 52 -1.98 0.17 2.36
N PRO A 53 -1.03 -0.03 3.29
CA PRO A 53 -0.15 1.07 3.69
C PRO A 53 0.76 1.49 2.55
N GLY A 54 1.04 2.77 2.45
CA GLY A 54 1.91 3.31 1.42
C GLY A 54 1.93 4.83 1.43
N GLY A 55 2.73 5.40 0.54
CA GLY A 55 2.87 6.84 0.42
C GLY A 55 3.89 7.25 -0.62
N ALA A 56 4.23 8.52 -0.64
CA ALA A 56 5.16 9.11 -1.58
C ALA A 56 6.58 8.58 -1.38
N ARG A 57 7.25 8.32 -2.51
CA ARG A 57 8.65 7.91 -2.53
C ARG A 57 9.55 9.15 -2.53
N ASP A 58 10.53 9.19 -1.64
CA ASP A 58 11.57 10.23 -1.68
C ASP A 58 12.60 9.90 -2.77
N SER A 59 13.30 10.91 -3.28
CA SER A 59 14.20 10.75 -4.43
C SER A 59 15.34 9.77 -4.20
N HIS A 60 15.77 9.62 -2.95
CA HIS A 60 16.89 8.73 -2.58
C HIS A 60 16.45 7.29 -2.27
N GLU A 61 15.15 7.02 -2.28
CA GLU A 61 14.60 5.70 -1.95
C GLU A 61 14.26 4.90 -3.19
N SER A 62 14.39 3.58 -3.08
CA SER A 62 13.71 2.67 -4.01
C SER A 62 12.22 2.58 -3.64
N ALA A 63 11.40 2.05 -4.53
CA ALA A 63 9.99 1.81 -4.23
C ALA A 63 9.82 0.85 -3.04
N THR A 64 10.65 -0.19 -2.97
CA THR A 64 10.61 -1.14 -1.84
C THR A 64 10.95 -0.44 -0.52
N GLN A 65 11.99 0.40 -0.50
CA GLN A 65 12.35 1.15 0.70
C GLN A 65 11.23 2.08 1.14
N ALA A 66 10.61 2.79 0.19
CA ALA A 66 9.49 3.70 0.47
C ALA A 66 8.29 2.95 1.04
N ALA A 67 7.91 1.82 0.43
CA ALA A 67 6.79 1.01 0.88
C ALA A 67 6.99 0.50 2.32
N ILE A 68 8.18 0.00 2.63
CA ILE A 68 8.51 -0.50 3.97
C ILE A 68 8.51 0.64 4.99
N ARG A 69 9.11 1.79 4.65
CA ARG A 69 9.13 2.95 5.54
C ARG A 69 7.73 3.43 5.85
N GLU A 70 6.90 3.62 4.84
CA GLU A 70 5.51 4.06 5.02
C GLU A 70 4.71 3.06 5.86
N ALA A 71 4.86 1.76 5.58
CA ALA A 71 4.17 0.73 6.35
C ALA A 71 4.62 0.73 7.82
N ASN A 72 5.91 0.94 8.08
CA ASN A 72 6.40 1.02 9.45
C ASN A 72 5.83 2.24 10.19
N GLU A 73 5.74 3.38 9.50
CA GLU A 73 5.16 4.60 10.08
C GLU A 73 3.67 4.45 10.39
N GLU A 74 2.93 3.76 9.52
CA GLU A 74 1.47 3.66 9.63
C GLU A 74 1.01 2.48 10.48
N ILE A 75 1.67 1.31 10.37
CA ILE A 75 1.19 0.08 11.01
C ILE A 75 2.28 -0.75 11.71
N GLY A 76 3.48 -0.20 11.89
CA GLY A 76 4.50 -0.80 12.75
C GLY A 76 5.05 -2.13 12.26
N ILE A 77 5.43 -2.23 10.99
CA ILE A 77 5.94 -3.47 10.39
C ILE A 77 7.40 -3.73 10.78
N ASP A 78 7.66 -4.91 11.31
CA ASP A 78 9.02 -5.42 11.50
C ASP A 78 9.53 -5.97 10.16
N LYS A 79 10.49 -5.26 9.56
CA LYS A 79 11.02 -5.62 8.24
C LYS A 79 11.71 -6.99 8.21
N ASP A 80 12.14 -7.51 9.35
CA ASP A 80 12.80 -8.81 9.42
C ASP A 80 11.79 -9.98 9.34
N LEU A 81 10.50 -9.68 9.45
CA LEU A 81 9.41 -10.65 9.35
C LEU A 81 8.70 -10.62 8.01
N ILE A 82 9.22 -9.87 7.05
CA ILE A 82 8.63 -9.79 5.71
C ILE A 82 9.67 -10.11 4.64
N GLN A 83 9.21 -10.67 3.52
CA GLN A 83 10.06 -10.99 2.38
C GLN A 83 9.44 -10.42 1.10
N PRO A 84 10.03 -9.36 0.52
CA PRO A 84 9.58 -8.87 -0.79
C PRO A 84 9.79 -9.94 -1.86
N ILE A 85 8.78 -10.16 -2.70
CA ILE A 85 8.80 -11.21 -3.72
C ILE A 85 8.61 -10.64 -5.11
N SER A 86 7.70 -9.68 -5.29
CA SER A 86 7.32 -9.18 -6.60
C SER A 86 6.84 -7.74 -6.51
N VAL A 87 6.75 -7.09 -7.66
CA VAL A 87 6.26 -5.72 -7.78
C VAL A 87 5.13 -5.68 -8.81
N PHE A 88 4.05 -5.01 -8.48
CA PHE A 88 3.01 -4.67 -9.43
C PHE A 88 3.07 -3.16 -9.68
N THR A 89 3.27 -2.76 -10.95
CA THR A 89 3.41 -1.35 -11.31
C THR A 89 2.17 -0.84 -12.04
N ASP A 90 1.61 0.25 -11.53
CA ASP A 90 0.59 1.03 -12.21
C ASP A 90 1.27 2.28 -12.75
N ASP A 91 1.63 2.26 -14.05
CA ASP A 91 2.45 3.29 -14.67
C ASP A 91 1.57 4.26 -15.46
N HIS A 92 1.55 5.52 -15.02
CA HIS A 92 0.82 6.61 -15.66
C HIS A 92 1.74 7.48 -16.56
N GLY A 93 2.97 7.06 -16.77
CA GLY A 93 3.95 7.83 -17.55
C GLY A 93 4.67 8.87 -16.69
N VAL A 94 3.98 9.93 -16.30
CA VAL A 94 4.53 11.00 -15.47
C VAL A 94 4.57 10.62 -13.99
N TRP A 95 3.86 9.58 -13.61
CA TRP A 95 3.76 9.12 -12.22
C TRP A 95 3.50 7.63 -12.23
N ARG A 96 3.99 6.93 -11.21
CA ARG A 96 3.64 5.52 -11.05
C ARG A 96 3.48 5.15 -9.58
N TYR A 97 2.64 4.14 -9.36
CA TYR A 97 2.45 3.52 -8.07
C TYR A 97 2.98 2.08 -8.16
N GLU A 98 3.89 1.75 -7.29
CA GLU A 98 4.47 0.41 -7.23
C GLU A 98 3.99 -0.29 -5.97
N THR A 99 3.30 -1.41 -6.14
CA THR A 99 2.86 -2.26 -5.02
C THR A 99 3.90 -3.35 -4.83
N ILE A 100 4.53 -3.36 -3.67
CA ILE A 100 5.54 -4.35 -3.30
C ILE A 100 4.82 -5.52 -2.64
N ILE A 101 4.81 -6.67 -3.32
CA ILE A 101 4.16 -7.89 -2.83
C ILE A 101 5.15 -8.64 -1.96
N CYS A 102 4.79 -8.82 -0.68
CA CYS A 102 5.64 -9.44 0.32
C CYS A 102 4.96 -10.63 0.96
N LYS A 103 5.75 -11.65 1.26
CA LYS A 103 5.33 -12.73 2.15
C LYS A 103 5.55 -12.27 3.59
N ALA A 104 4.54 -12.40 4.43
CA ALA A 104 4.62 -12.07 5.85
C ALA A 104 4.85 -13.32 6.69
N GLY A 105 5.74 -13.24 7.68
CA GLY A 105 5.97 -14.31 8.65
C GLY A 105 4.79 -14.45 9.61
N GLU A 106 4.65 -15.64 10.19
CA GLU A 106 3.54 -15.94 11.11
C GLU A 106 3.59 -15.08 12.39
N GLU A 107 4.78 -14.64 12.80
CA GLU A 107 4.95 -13.82 14.00
C GLU A 107 4.66 -12.35 13.76
N LEU A 108 4.45 -11.94 12.50
CA LEU A 108 4.21 -10.53 12.19
C LEU A 108 2.92 -10.04 12.83
N ILE A 109 3.03 -9.00 13.64
CA ILE A 109 1.89 -8.30 14.25
C ILE A 109 1.94 -6.85 13.76
N ALA A 110 0.83 -6.37 13.24
CA ALA A 110 0.69 -4.98 12.82
C ALA A 110 -0.40 -4.31 13.64
N TYR A 111 -0.24 -3.02 13.88
CA TYR A 111 -1.19 -2.23 14.66
C TYR A 111 -1.10 -0.76 14.24
N GLU A 112 -2.12 0.03 14.57
CA GLU A 112 -2.16 1.44 14.22
C GLU A 112 -1.06 2.20 14.96
N MET A 113 -0.14 2.80 14.20
CA MET A 113 0.98 3.57 14.75
C MET A 113 0.72 5.07 14.75
N ASN A 114 -0.23 5.53 13.95
CA ASN A 114 -0.58 6.95 13.87
C ASN A 114 -2.09 7.10 13.73
N ASP A 115 -2.57 8.34 13.67
CA ASP A 115 -3.99 8.65 13.62
C ASP A 115 -4.58 8.63 12.19
N GLU A 116 -3.83 8.18 11.20
CA GLU A 116 -4.32 8.03 9.82
C GLU A 116 -5.11 6.73 9.62
N SER A 117 -4.98 5.77 10.54
CA SER A 117 -5.65 4.48 10.47
C SER A 117 -6.50 4.25 11.72
N GLN A 118 -7.71 3.70 11.53
CA GLN A 118 -8.60 3.30 12.62
C GLN A 118 -8.30 1.88 13.10
N GLU A 119 -7.99 0.98 12.16
CA GLU A 119 -7.68 -0.41 12.48
C GLU A 119 -6.89 -1.04 11.35
N VAL A 120 -6.27 -2.18 11.64
CA VAL A 120 -5.64 -3.05 10.65
C VAL A 120 -6.24 -4.44 10.79
N ALA A 121 -6.36 -5.15 9.66
CA ALA A 121 -6.94 -6.49 9.67
C ALA A 121 -6.39 -7.32 8.50
N TRP A 122 -6.25 -8.63 8.75
CA TRP A 122 -5.99 -9.60 7.70
C TRP A 122 -7.33 -9.95 7.05
N ILE A 123 -7.44 -9.72 5.75
CA ILE A 123 -8.67 -9.93 4.99
C ILE A 123 -8.40 -10.97 3.92
N LYS A 124 -9.23 -12.02 3.88
CA LYS A 124 -9.09 -13.09 2.90
C LYS A 124 -9.23 -12.54 1.48
N PHE A 125 -8.49 -13.11 0.53
CA PHE A 125 -8.50 -12.66 -0.87
C PHE A 125 -9.93 -12.50 -1.41
N GLU A 126 -10.79 -13.48 -1.17
CA GLU A 126 -12.17 -13.48 -1.67
C GLU A 126 -13.08 -12.47 -0.97
N GLU A 127 -12.67 -11.92 0.16
CA GLU A 127 -13.44 -10.95 0.92
C GLU A 127 -13.02 -9.49 0.66
N VAL A 128 -11.84 -9.31 0.06
CA VAL A 128 -11.29 -7.94 -0.16
C VAL A 128 -12.24 -7.07 -0.96
N GLU A 129 -12.78 -7.56 -2.07
CA GLU A 129 -13.68 -6.78 -2.93
C GLU A 129 -15.01 -6.43 -2.26
N LYS A 130 -15.36 -7.10 -1.17
CA LYS A 130 -16.59 -6.85 -0.41
C LYS A 130 -16.44 -5.75 0.63
N THR A 131 -15.22 -5.29 0.87
CA THR A 131 -14.96 -4.17 1.79
C THR A 131 -15.14 -2.84 1.05
N ASN A 132 -15.29 -1.77 1.81
CA ASN A 132 -15.33 -0.42 1.23
C ASN A 132 -13.91 0.03 0.86
N LEU A 133 -13.47 -0.34 -0.33
CA LEU A 133 -12.09 -0.13 -0.77
C LEU A 133 -11.81 1.31 -1.16
N HIS A 134 -10.58 1.75 -0.88
CA HIS A 134 -10.03 2.97 -1.49
C HIS A 134 -10.20 2.86 -3.01
N PRO A 135 -10.71 3.91 -3.70
CA PRO A 135 -11.05 3.82 -5.12
C PRO A 135 -9.91 3.33 -6.02
N SER A 136 -8.69 3.81 -5.80
CA SER A 136 -7.54 3.38 -6.59
C SER A 136 -7.20 1.91 -6.36
N PHE A 137 -7.32 1.45 -5.11
CA PHE A 137 -7.09 0.05 -4.79
C PHE A 137 -8.17 -0.84 -5.39
N ALA A 138 -9.43 -0.40 -5.34
CA ALA A 138 -10.55 -1.13 -5.95
C ALA A 138 -10.31 -1.36 -7.45
N ALA A 139 -9.83 -0.33 -8.16
CA ALA A 139 -9.54 -0.42 -9.57
C ALA A 139 -8.39 -1.38 -9.89
N THR A 140 -7.40 -1.48 -9.01
CA THR A 140 -6.19 -2.28 -9.21
C THR A 140 -6.35 -3.72 -8.74
N TRP A 141 -7.18 -3.97 -7.72
CA TRP A 141 -7.24 -5.25 -7.03
C TRP A 141 -7.44 -6.46 -7.96
N PRO A 142 -8.33 -6.46 -8.96
CA PRO A 142 -8.48 -7.65 -9.81
C PRO A 142 -7.19 -8.08 -10.50
N LYS A 143 -6.41 -7.13 -11.00
CA LYS A 143 -5.12 -7.42 -11.66
C LYS A 143 -4.07 -7.84 -10.64
N LEU A 144 -4.04 -7.16 -9.52
CA LEU A 144 -3.12 -7.45 -8.43
C LEU A 144 -3.39 -8.83 -7.85
N LEU A 145 -4.67 -9.20 -7.65
CA LEU A 145 -5.06 -10.51 -7.17
C LEU A 145 -4.61 -11.62 -8.12
N ALA A 146 -4.72 -11.41 -9.42
CA ALA A 146 -4.26 -12.38 -10.41
C ALA A 146 -2.76 -12.66 -10.26
N GLN A 147 -1.95 -11.62 -10.04
CA GLN A 147 -0.52 -11.77 -9.80
C GLN A 147 -0.24 -12.46 -8.46
N VAL A 148 -0.95 -12.07 -7.41
CA VAL A 148 -0.81 -12.67 -6.08
C VAL A 148 -1.12 -14.16 -6.12
N ARG A 149 -2.17 -14.58 -6.82
CA ARG A 149 -2.54 -15.99 -6.93
C ARG A 149 -1.53 -16.82 -7.73
N ARG A 150 -0.81 -16.20 -8.65
CA ARG A 150 0.31 -16.90 -9.35
C ARG A 150 1.49 -17.14 -8.42
N ILE A 151 1.73 -16.21 -7.48
CA ILE A 151 2.85 -16.30 -6.53
C ILE A 151 2.49 -17.22 -5.34
N PHE A 152 1.26 -17.13 -4.87
CA PHE A 152 0.75 -17.86 -3.71
C PHE A 152 -0.43 -18.74 -4.13
N PRO A 153 -0.17 -19.82 -4.86
CA PRO A 153 -1.23 -20.69 -5.38
C PRO A 153 -1.99 -21.44 -4.30
#